data_85472ad1f0332478fdafa4a07d6bd65b
#
_entry.id   85472ad1f0332478fdafa4a07d6bd65b
#
_cell.length_a   1.000
_cell.length_b   1.000
_cell.length_c   1.000
_cell.angle_alpha   90.00
_cell.angle_beta   90.00
_cell.angle_gamma   90.00
#
_symmetry.space_group_name_H-M   'P 1'
#
loop_
_entity.id
_entity.type
_entity.pdbx_description
1 polymer ?
#
loop_
_entity_poly.entity_id
_entity_poly.type
_entity_poly.pdbx_seq_one_letter_code
_entity_poly.pdbx_strand_id
1 'polypeptide(L)'
;MSKETIPIKNLFYMLCYAWNVLSIKDSINVSSENIKDSYNLLGRIFSYCVGKLIRQGFHRCYITTEDELATLKGKVLLSNTINKSSMVKKKLCCQFDEFTANNLFNQIVKYTLSSLIKNPTIDNSIKKDIKSKLSILQISVKQNRIKIIYKNYDLIEIILYTNY
;
A
#
# COMPACT_ATOMS: atom_id res chain seq x y z
N MET A 1 32.15 -22.48 13.95
CA MET A 1 31.97 -21.04 13.62
C MET A 1 30.55 -20.65 14.07
N SER A 2 30.45 -19.96 15.20
CA SER A 2 29.17 -19.39 15.65
C SER A 2 28.74 -18.31 14.67
N LYS A 3 27.56 -18.45 14.04
CA LYS A 3 26.97 -17.36 13.26
C LYS A 3 26.68 -16.23 14.24
N GLU A 4 27.48 -15.17 14.23
CA GLU A 4 27.16 -13.93 14.92
C GLU A 4 25.89 -13.35 14.27
N THR A 5 24.77 -13.48 14.96
CA THR A 5 23.51 -12.87 14.54
C THR A 5 23.48 -11.43 15.03
N ILE A 6 23.29 -10.49 14.10
CA ILE A 6 23.16 -9.06 14.44
C ILE A 6 21.93 -8.87 15.34
N PRO A 7 22.08 -8.24 16.52
CA PRO A 7 20.94 -7.95 17.38
C PRO A 7 19.88 -7.11 16.66
N ILE A 8 18.61 -7.44 16.83
CA ILE A 8 17.47 -6.75 16.17
C ILE A 8 17.47 -5.24 16.49
N LYS A 9 17.90 -4.87 17.68
CA LYS A 9 18.08 -3.48 18.10
C LYS A 9 19.05 -2.72 17.19
N ASN A 10 20.18 -3.35 16.84
CA ASN A 10 21.16 -2.74 15.95
C ASN A 10 20.59 -2.58 14.53
N LEU A 11 19.85 -3.57 14.03
CA LEU A 11 19.16 -3.50 12.76
C LEU A 11 18.16 -2.32 12.73
N PHE A 12 17.41 -2.12 13.81
CA PHE A 12 16.48 -0.99 13.93
C PHE A 12 17.21 0.37 13.87
N TYR A 13 18.31 0.52 14.63
CA TYR A 13 19.09 1.76 14.58
C TYR A 13 19.72 2.02 13.21
N MET A 14 20.21 0.97 12.53
CA MET A 14 20.73 1.09 11.17
C MET A 14 19.63 1.56 10.19
N LEU A 15 18.42 1.04 10.29
CA LEU A 15 17.29 1.47 9.48
C LEU A 15 16.89 2.92 9.78
N CYS A 16 16.81 3.31 11.05
CA CYS A 16 16.52 4.70 11.42
C CYS A 16 17.58 5.68 10.89
N TYR A 17 18.83 5.29 10.92
CA TYR A 17 19.93 6.07 10.37
C TYR A 17 19.87 6.18 8.84
N ALA A 18 19.67 5.04 8.15
CA ALA A 18 19.60 4.98 6.70
C ALA A 18 18.45 5.82 6.13
N TRP A 19 17.33 5.88 6.82
CA TRP A 19 16.16 6.65 6.40
C TRP A 19 16.15 8.10 6.90
N ASN A 20 17.19 8.52 7.65
CA ASN A 20 17.26 9.84 8.29
C ASN A 20 16.00 10.21 9.12
N VAL A 21 15.32 9.21 9.67
CA VAL A 21 14.04 9.37 10.37
C VAL A 21 14.25 9.07 11.84
N LEU A 22 15.00 9.91 12.52
CA LEU A 22 15.17 9.84 13.98
C LEU A 22 13.84 10.01 14.73
N SER A 23 12.86 10.70 14.15
CA SER A 23 11.52 10.87 14.72
C SER A 23 10.72 9.56 14.84
N ILE A 24 11.04 8.52 14.07
CA ILE A 24 10.43 7.20 14.21
C ILE A 24 10.92 6.52 15.51
N LYS A 25 12.13 6.81 15.97
CA LYS A 25 12.70 6.24 17.18
C LYS A 25 11.84 6.53 18.40
N ASP A 26 11.32 7.75 18.53
CA ASP A 26 10.50 8.17 19.66
C ASP A 26 9.04 7.70 19.54
N SER A 27 8.59 7.48 18.30
CA SER A 27 7.20 7.09 18.00
C SER A 27 6.96 5.58 18.00
N ILE A 28 7.97 4.80 17.63
CA ILE A 28 7.95 3.35 17.75
C ILE A 28 8.69 3.02 19.03
N ASN A 29 7.93 2.79 20.11
CA ASN A 29 8.49 2.31 21.36
C ASN A 29 9.05 0.88 21.13
N VAL A 30 10.24 0.82 20.54
CA VAL A 30 11.01 -0.39 20.37
C VAL A 30 11.71 -0.64 21.71
N SER A 31 10.91 -0.98 22.72
CA SER A 31 11.45 -1.65 23.88
C SER A 31 12.04 -2.96 23.35
N SER A 32 13.36 -2.98 23.26
CA SER A 32 14.19 -4.00 22.63
C SER A 32 13.95 -5.42 23.17
N GLU A 33 13.21 -5.55 24.25
CA GLU A 33 12.94 -6.82 24.94
C GLU A 33 11.80 -7.63 24.32
N ASN A 34 10.91 -7.02 23.51
CA ASN A 34 9.72 -7.67 22.99
C ASN A 34 9.73 -7.99 21.49
N ILE A 35 10.77 -7.58 20.74
CA ILE A 35 10.84 -7.88 19.32
C ILE A 35 11.70 -9.12 19.11
N LYS A 36 11.04 -10.26 18.98
CA LYS A 36 11.70 -11.57 18.87
C LYS A 36 12.30 -11.82 17.48
N ASP A 37 11.83 -11.11 16.45
CA ASP A 37 12.16 -11.41 15.06
C ASP A 37 12.14 -10.14 14.20
N SER A 38 12.97 -10.12 13.15
CA SER A 38 13.04 -9.05 12.15
C SER A 38 11.71 -8.81 11.44
N TYR A 39 10.89 -9.85 11.23
CA TYR A 39 9.56 -9.72 10.67
C TYR A 39 8.61 -8.90 11.56
N ASN A 40 8.69 -9.08 12.88
CA ASN A 40 7.91 -8.30 13.83
C ASN A 40 8.35 -6.83 13.85
N LEU A 41 9.65 -6.57 13.74
CA LEU A 41 10.20 -5.23 13.64
C LEU A 41 9.67 -4.53 12.38
N LEU A 42 9.84 -5.15 11.20
CA LEU A 42 9.37 -4.60 9.93
C LEU A 42 7.85 -4.41 9.92
N GLY A 43 7.09 -5.36 10.47
CA GLY A 43 5.64 -5.27 10.62
C GLY A 43 5.20 -4.06 11.44
N ARG A 44 5.88 -3.75 12.56
CA ARG A 44 5.62 -2.54 13.37
C ARG A 44 5.95 -1.26 12.62
N ILE A 45 7.13 -1.19 12.00
CA ILE A 45 7.54 -0.03 11.22
C ILE A 45 6.53 0.23 10.09
N PHE A 46 6.20 -0.81 9.32
CA PHE A 46 5.25 -0.68 8.22
C PHE A 46 3.85 -0.26 8.71
N SER A 47 3.37 -0.84 9.80
CA SER A 47 2.10 -0.46 10.41
C SER A 47 2.10 1.01 10.83
N TYR A 48 3.19 1.50 11.43
CA TYR A 48 3.34 2.92 11.80
C TYR A 48 3.29 3.84 10.57
N CYS A 49 4.04 3.51 9.51
CA CYS A 49 4.05 4.28 8.26
C CYS A 49 2.65 4.35 7.62
N VAL A 50 1.93 3.22 7.57
CA VAL A 50 0.56 3.20 7.06
C VAL A 50 -0.38 4.02 7.94
N GLY A 51 -0.19 4.02 9.27
CA GLY A 51 -0.95 4.88 10.17
C GLY A 51 -0.72 6.38 9.89
N LYS A 52 0.52 6.77 9.56
CA LYS A 52 0.84 8.14 9.12
C LYS A 52 0.15 8.46 7.79
N LEU A 53 0.23 7.55 6.82
CA LEU A 53 -0.42 7.69 5.51
C LEU A 53 -1.94 7.87 5.64
N ILE A 54 -2.61 7.11 6.51
CA ILE A 54 -4.04 7.25 6.77
C ILE A 54 -4.37 8.64 7.33
N ARG A 55 -3.57 9.16 8.27
CA ARG A 55 -3.78 10.50 8.86
C ARG A 55 -3.54 11.64 7.88
N GLN A 56 -2.54 11.51 7.00
CA GLN A 56 -2.23 12.50 5.96
C GLN A 56 -3.19 12.43 4.77
N GLY A 57 -3.93 11.35 4.63
CA GLY A 57 -4.76 11.01 3.47
C GLY A 57 -4.02 10.09 2.51
N PHE A 58 -4.80 9.26 1.80
CA PHE A 58 -4.23 8.33 0.82
C PHE A 58 -3.66 9.09 -0.38
N HIS A 59 -2.55 8.56 -0.90
CA HIS A 59 -2.00 9.05 -2.15
C HIS A 59 -3.06 8.99 -3.26
N ARG A 60 -3.28 10.10 -3.97
CA ARG A 60 -4.20 10.17 -5.09
C ARG A 60 -3.46 10.60 -6.34
N CYS A 61 -3.84 10.03 -7.46
CA CYS A 61 -3.32 10.44 -8.76
C CYS A 61 -4.43 10.37 -9.82
N TYR A 62 -4.21 11.06 -10.93
CA TYR A 62 -5.07 10.93 -12.10
C TYR A 62 -4.78 9.61 -12.80
N ILE A 63 -5.82 8.82 -13.04
CA ILE A 63 -5.75 7.56 -13.78
C ILE A 63 -6.73 7.67 -14.93
N THR A 64 -6.23 7.49 -16.15
CA THR A 64 -7.07 7.40 -17.34
C THR A 64 -7.90 6.13 -17.29
N THR A 65 -9.21 6.29 -17.30
CA THR A 65 -10.20 5.21 -17.20
C THR A 65 -11.08 5.21 -18.44
N GLU A 66 -11.42 4.02 -18.93
CA GLU A 66 -12.41 3.83 -20.00
C GLU A 66 -13.63 3.14 -19.41
N ASP A 67 -14.81 3.74 -19.60
CA ASP A 67 -16.06 3.16 -19.11
C ASP A 67 -17.23 3.47 -20.07
N GLU A 68 -18.29 2.64 -19.97
CA GLU A 68 -19.53 2.82 -20.72
C GLU A 68 -20.50 3.67 -19.92
N LEU A 69 -20.64 4.95 -20.29
CA LEU A 69 -21.46 5.94 -19.60
C LEU A 69 -22.70 6.32 -20.41
N ALA A 70 -23.81 6.62 -19.71
CA ALA A 70 -25.01 7.18 -20.30
C ALA A 70 -24.86 8.68 -20.60
N THR A 71 -23.90 9.35 -19.96
CA THR A 71 -23.60 10.79 -20.14
C THR A 71 -22.19 10.94 -20.68
N LEU A 72 -21.99 11.95 -21.50
CA LEU A 72 -20.69 12.27 -22.11
C LEU A 72 -19.71 12.75 -21.04
N LYS A 73 -18.53 12.10 -20.95
CA LYS A 73 -17.45 12.49 -20.05
C LYS A 73 -16.08 12.29 -20.73
N GLY A 74 -15.32 13.35 -20.85
CA GLY A 74 -13.99 13.29 -21.49
C GLY A 74 -14.06 13.00 -22.98
N LYS A 75 -13.20 12.11 -23.49
CA LYS A 75 -13.08 11.75 -24.90
C LYS A 75 -13.93 10.54 -25.25
N VAL A 76 -14.79 10.67 -26.27
CA VAL A 76 -15.58 9.53 -26.78
C VAL A 76 -14.73 8.65 -27.67
N LEU A 77 -14.74 7.34 -27.39
CA LEU A 77 -14.10 6.31 -28.19
C LEU A 77 -15.12 5.67 -29.12
N LEU A 78 -15.32 6.28 -30.31
CA LEU A 78 -16.33 5.84 -31.27
C LEU A 78 -16.15 4.39 -31.69
N SER A 79 -14.92 3.97 -31.99
CA SER A 79 -14.63 2.59 -32.39
C SER A 79 -15.06 1.59 -31.31
N ASN A 80 -14.74 1.87 -30.04
CA ASN A 80 -15.11 1.00 -28.93
C ASN A 80 -16.63 1.01 -28.69
N THR A 81 -17.29 2.15 -28.90
CA THR A 81 -18.74 2.30 -28.76
C THR A 81 -19.50 1.44 -29.79
N ILE A 82 -19.02 1.43 -31.02
CA ILE A 82 -19.61 0.63 -32.10
C ILE A 82 -19.33 -0.87 -31.86
N ASN A 83 -18.07 -1.24 -31.62
CA ASN A 83 -17.65 -2.63 -31.43
C ASN A 83 -18.37 -3.33 -30.26
N LYS A 84 -18.61 -2.60 -29.15
CA LYS A 84 -19.30 -3.13 -27.98
C LYS A 84 -20.83 -3.04 -28.08
N SER A 85 -21.36 -2.53 -29.19
CA SER A 85 -22.80 -2.25 -29.35
C SER A 85 -23.38 -1.42 -28.20
N SER A 86 -22.57 -0.53 -27.63
CA SER A 86 -22.95 0.29 -26.48
C SER A 86 -24.09 1.27 -26.81
N MET A 87 -24.22 1.65 -28.08
CA MET A 87 -25.32 2.49 -28.58
C MET A 87 -26.70 1.84 -28.38
N VAL A 88 -26.82 0.52 -28.53
CA VAL A 88 -28.08 -0.22 -28.27
C VAL A 88 -28.48 -0.09 -26.80
N LYS A 89 -27.51 0.02 -25.91
CA LYS A 89 -27.72 0.22 -24.48
C LYS A 89 -27.88 1.70 -24.10
N LYS A 90 -27.94 2.63 -25.06
CA LYS A 90 -27.94 4.10 -24.86
C LYS A 90 -26.73 4.56 -24.04
N LYS A 91 -25.53 3.96 -24.27
CA LYS A 91 -24.28 4.28 -23.61
C LYS A 91 -23.20 4.60 -24.63
N LEU A 92 -22.21 5.39 -24.22
CA LEU A 92 -21.03 5.73 -25.00
C LEU A 92 -19.77 5.27 -24.25
N CYS A 93 -18.80 4.69 -24.96
CA CYS A 93 -17.50 4.43 -24.40
C CYS A 93 -16.72 5.74 -24.30
N CYS A 94 -16.44 6.17 -23.08
CA CYS A 94 -15.71 7.40 -22.80
C CYS A 94 -14.39 7.10 -22.11
N GLN A 95 -13.35 7.85 -22.51
CA GLN A 95 -12.06 7.88 -21.85
C GLN A 95 -11.92 9.19 -21.09
N PHE A 96 -11.65 9.12 -19.80
CA PHE A 96 -11.52 10.28 -18.93
C PHE A 96 -10.52 10.02 -17.80
N ASP A 97 -9.97 11.10 -17.27
CA ASP A 97 -9.07 11.03 -16.13
C ASP A 97 -9.87 11.13 -14.83
N GLU A 98 -9.63 10.19 -13.92
CA GLU A 98 -10.24 10.15 -12.60
C GLU A 98 -9.18 10.35 -11.51
N PHE A 99 -9.40 11.35 -10.64
CA PHE A 99 -8.55 11.58 -9.48
C PHE A 99 -8.95 10.64 -8.35
N THR A 100 -8.20 9.54 -8.22
CA THR A 100 -8.59 8.43 -7.35
C THR A 100 -7.48 7.98 -6.41
N ALA A 101 -7.88 7.48 -5.23
CA ALA A 101 -6.99 6.77 -4.31
C ALA A 101 -6.76 5.31 -4.73
N ASN A 102 -7.51 4.79 -5.70
CA ASN A 102 -7.35 3.42 -6.18
C ASN A 102 -6.21 3.29 -7.20
N ASN A 103 -5.01 3.68 -6.79
CA ASN A 103 -3.78 3.63 -7.59
C ASN A 103 -2.89 2.46 -7.18
N LEU A 104 -1.86 2.20 -7.98
CA LEU A 104 -0.94 1.09 -7.77
C LEU A 104 -0.26 1.16 -6.40
N PHE A 105 0.15 2.35 -5.95
CA PHE A 105 0.80 2.54 -4.66
C PHE A 105 -0.08 2.06 -3.50
N ASN A 106 -1.31 2.56 -3.38
CA ASN A 106 -2.22 2.16 -2.32
C ASN A 106 -2.63 0.68 -2.42
N GLN A 107 -2.69 0.13 -3.63
CA GLN A 107 -2.95 -1.28 -3.84
C GLN A 107 -1.80 -2.15 -3.32
N ILE A 108 -0.54 -1.75 -3.54
CA ILE A 108 0.64 -2.43 -3.00
C ILE A 108 0.63 -2.39 -1.47
N VAL A 109 0.37 -1.22 -0.88
CA VAL A 109 0.25 -1.07 0.58
C VAL A 109 -0.81 -2.02 1.14
N LYS A 110 -1.99 -2.08 0.53
CA LYS A 110 -3.08 -2.97 0.93
C LYS A 110 -2.69 -4.45 0.83
N TYR A 111 -2.03 -4.83 -0.26
CA TYR A 111 -1.55 -6.19 -0.47
C TYR A 111 -0.51 -6.59 0.60
N THR A 112 0.46 -5.71 0.88
CA THR A 112 1.50 -5.95 1.90
C THR A 112 0.89 -6.13 3.29
N LEU A 113 -0.08 -5.29 3.69
CA LEU A 113 -0.81 -5.47 4.95
C LEU A 113 -1.52 -6.83 5.01
N SER A 114 -2.16 -7.23 3.91
CA SER A 114 -2.85 -8.52 3.82
C SER A 114 -1.88 -9.71 3.94
N SER A 115 -0.69 -9.59 3.35
CA SER A 115 0.38 -10.60 3.44
C SER A 115 0.96 -10.71 4.85
N LEU A 116 1.18 -9.58 5.53
CA LEU A 116 1.66 -9.55 6.91
C LEU A 116 0.69 -10.21 7.88
N ILE A 117 -0.63 -10.03 7.70
CA ILE A 117 -1.63 -10.68 8.55
C ILE A 117 -1.58 -12.20 8.41
N LYS A 118 -1.32 -12.71 7.20
CA LYS A 118 -1.24 -14.16 6.92
C LYS A 118 0.03 -14.80 7.44
N ASN A 119 1.08 -14.03 7.69
CA ASN A 119 2.35 -14.57 8.17
C ASN A 119 2.21 -15.07 9.62
N PRO A 120 2.51 -16.37 9.92
CA PRO A 120 2.39 -16.93 11.25
C PRO A 120 3.42 -16.37 12.24
N THR A 121 4.57 -15.87 11.76
CA THR A 121 5.66 -15.37 12.63
C THR A 121 5.35 -14.03 13.28
N ILE A 122 4.33 -13.31 12.79
CA ILE A 122 3.97 -11.98 13.30
C ILE A 122 3.07 -12.10 14.52
N ASP A 123 3.40 -11.33 15.55
CA ASP A 123 2.67 -11.28 16.82
C ASP A 123 1.21 -10.82 16.65
N ASN A 124 0.32 -11.37 17.47
CA ASN A 124 -1.11 -11.06 17.42
C ASN A 124 -1.41 -9.58 17.72
N SER A 125 -0.59 -8.91 18.52
CA SER A 125 -0.73 -7.47 18.81
C SER A 125 -0.54 -6.64 17.54
N ILE A 126 0.50 -6.96 16.75
CA ILE A 126 0.80 -6.31 15.48
C ILE A 126 -0.28 -6.62 14.45
N LYS A 127 -0.74 -7.88 14.39
CA LYS A 127 -1.84 -8.28 13.50
C LYS A 127 -3.13 -7.53 13.78
N LYS A 128 -3.47 -7.26 15.06
CA LYS A 128 -4.66 -6.45 15.41
C LYS A 128 -4.53 -5.02 14.89
N ASP A 129 -3.37 -4.40 15.08
CA ASP A 129 -3.10 -3.05 14.60
C ASP A 129 -3.16 -2.97 13.06
N ILE A 130 -2.56 -3.94 12.37
CA ILE A 130 -2.61 -4.04 10.90
C ILE A 130 -4.06 -4.24 10.40
N LYS A 131 -4.86 -5.09 11.07
CA LYS A 131 -6.26 -5.32 10.68
C LYS A 131 -7.10 -4.05 10.74
N SER A 132 -6.93 -3.23 11.78
CA SER A 132 -7.66 -1.96 11.90
C SER A 132 -7.33 -1.01 10.74
N LYS A 133 -6.06 -0.93 10.32
CA LYS A 133 -5.62 -0.10 9.19
C LYS A 133 -6.08 -0.66 7.85
N LEU A 134 -6.07 -1.99 7.70
CA LEU A 134 -6.55 -2.65 6.50
C LEU A 134 -8.05 -2.39 6.25
N SER A 135 -8.88 -2.37 7.29
CA SER A 135 -10.32 -2.08 7.14
C SER A 135 -10.56 -0.68 6.56
N ILE A 136 -9.78 0.31 6.95
CA ILE A 136 -9.87 1.69 6.41
C ILE A 136 -9.46 1.71 4.93
N LEU A 137 -8.37 1.01 4.57
CA LEU A 137 -7.91 0.91 3.19
C LEU A 137 -8.90 0.16 2.28
N GLN A 138 -9.63 -0.82 2.81
CA GLN A 138 -10.64 -1.56 2.04
C GLN A 138 -11.76 -0.69 1.51
N ILE A 139 -12.14 0.34 2.23
CA ILE A 139 -13.18 1.31 1.83
C ILE A 139 -12.70 2.17 0.67
N SER A 140 -11.43 2.61 0.70
CA SER A 140 -10.90 3.60 -0.25
C SER A 140 -10.25 2.99 -1.49
N VAL A 141 -9.82 1.73 -1.43
CA VAL A 141 -9.06 1.06 -2.49
C VAL A 141 -9.75 -0.22 -2.92
N LYS A 142 -10.27 -0.26 -4.14
CA LYS A 142 -10.89 -1.47 -4.71
C LYS A 142 -9.88 -2.61 -4.77
N GLN A 143 -10.35 -3.83 -4.54
CA GLN A 143 -9.51 -5.02 -4.57
C GLN A 143 -9.42 -5.54 -6.02
N ASN A 144 -8.51 -4.99 -6.80
CA ASN A 144 -8.15 -5.64 -8.06
C ASN A 144 -7.20 -6.79 -7.72
N ARG A 145 -7.34 -7.94 -8.41
CA ARG A 145 -6.33 -9.02 -8.38
C ARG A 145 -5.08 -8.47 -9.04
N ILE A 146 -4.20 -7.86 -8.23
CA ILE A 146 -2.91 -7.44 -8.75
C ILE A 146 -2.13 -8.72 -8.97
N LYS A 147 -1.91 -9.10 -10.24
CA LYS A 147 -0.74 -9.90 -10.59
C LYS A 147 0.46 -8.99 -10.37
N ILE A 148 0.92 -8.87 -9.13
CA ILE A 148 2.20 -8.26 -8.86
C ILE A 148 3.22 -9.23 -9.44
N ILE A 149 3.64 -8.97 -10.67
CA ILE A 149 4.85 -9.54 -11.21
C ILE A 149 5.95 -8.89 -10.38
N TYR A 150 6.41 -9.61 -9.35
CA TYR A 150 7.59 -9.22 -8.58
C TYR A 150 8.80 -9.23 -9.51
N LYS A 151 8.99 -8.18 -10.28
CA LYS A 151 10.28 -7.79 -10.82
C LYS A 151 10.78 -6.64 -9.95
N ASN A 152 11.55 -7.01 -8.92
CA ASN A 152 12.50 -6.14 -8.20
C ASN A 152 12.00 -4.77 -7.71
N TYR A 153 10.83 -4.70 -7.05
CA TYR A 153 10.51 -3.54 -6.23
C TYR A 153 10.76 -3.92 -4.77
N ASP A 154 11.88 -3.44 -4.23
CA ASP A 154 12.19 -3.59 -2.82
C ASP A 154 11.12 -2.89 -1.98
N LEU A 155 10.65 -3.58 -0.93
CA LEU A 155 9.77 -3.04 0.12
C LEU A 155 10.30 -1.70 0.69
N ILE A 156 11.58 -1.44 0.50
CA ILE A 156 12.32 -0.24 0.90
C ILE A 156 11.83 1.01 0.17
N GLU A 157 11.52 0.92 -1.14
CA GLU A 157 11.02 2.08 -1.89
C GLU A 157 9.63 2.55 -1.42
N ILE A 158 8.76 1.63 -1.02
CA ILE A 158 7.41 1.98 -0.54
C ILE A 158 7.50 2.82 0.74
N ILE A 159 8.47 2.53 1.60
CA ILE A 159 8.69 3.24 2.85
C ILE A 159 9.30 4.64 2.59
N LEU A 160 10.12 4.79 1.56
CA LEU A 160 10.74 6.07 1.21
C LEU A 160 9.72 7.09 0.67
N TYR A 161 8.71 6.65 -0.10
CA TYR A 161 7.66 7.54 -0.62
C TYR A 161 6.70 8.08 0.44
N THR A 162 6.67 7.53 1.65
CA THR A 162 5.83 8.04 2.75
C THR A 162 6.46 9.18 3.54
N ASN A 163 7.69 9.61 3.19
CA ASN A 163 8.45 10.64 3.93
C ASN A 163 8.57 11.99 3.20
N TYR A 164 7.89 12.18 2.03
CA TYR A 164 7.74 13.48 1.37
C TYR A 164 6.37 14.10 1.61
#